data_cec6576f7a4098997c39e6fd19f3ea9c
#
_entry.id   cec6576f7a4098997c39e6fd19f3ea9c
#
_cell.length_a   1.000
_cell.length_b   1.000
_cell.length_c   1.000
_cell.angle_alpha   90.00
_cell.angle_beta   90.00
_cell.angle_gamma   90.00
#
_symmetry.space_group_name_H-M   'P 1'
#
loop_
_entity.id
_entity.type
_entity.pdbx_description
1 polymer ?
#
loop_
_entity_poly.entity_id
_entity_poly.type
_entity_poly.pdbx_seq_one_letter_code
_entity_poly.pdbx_strand_id
1 'polypeptide(L)'
;MREPVVEVQGLTKTFKKLKAVDDVSFEIYPGEILGLLGPNGAGKTTIIHMLLGLTTPDSGFIKIFGMDLQKEREKIMQEVNFSSTYVSMPNSLSVRECLQVFARLYKVNNREKEISRVLQEFEIEDIGNKLIRSLSSGQETRLNLAKAFINRPKVLFLDEPTASLDPDIADKTRTLLLRIKKEQGLSILYTSHNMKEMEELSDRILFLHKGSIITAGKPEEVIQELKGRDLEEAFIRAARERRV
;
A
#
# COMPACT_ATOMS: atom_id res chain seq x y z
N MET A 1 1.35 7.41 -24.88
CA MET A 1 0.75 6.78 -23.69
C MET A 1 1.77 6.87 -22.57
N ARG A 2 1.37 7.12 -21.31
CA ARG A 2 2.31 7.06 -20.17
C ARG A 2 2.65 5.60 -19.91
N GLU A 3 3.93 5.28 -19.73
CA GLU A 3 4.34 3.92 -19.33
C GLU A 3 3.98 3.69 -17.85
N PRO A 4 3.40 2.54 -17.49
CA PRO A 4 3.08 2.23 -16.11
C PRO A 4 4.34 1.98 -15.27
N VAL A 5 4.33 2.40 -14.01
CA VAL A 5 5.40 2.05 -13.04
C VAL A 5 5.22 0.66 -12.45
N VAL A 6 3.98 0.16 -12.40
CA VAL A 6 3.64 -1.23 -12.06
C VAL A 6 2.71 -1.77 -13.13
N GLU A 7 3.04 -2.90 -13.71
CA GLU A 7 2.23 -3.65 -14.68
C GLU A 7 1.99 -5.05 -14.12
N VAL A 8 0.72 -5.43 -14.02
CA VAL A 8 0.26 -6.75 -13.59
C VAL A 8 -0.60 -7.34 -14.67
N GLN A 9 -0.32 -8.56 -15.13
CA GLN A 9 -1.09 -9.21 -16.19
C GLN A 9 -1.37 -10.67 -15.89
N GLY A 10 -2.64 -11.06 -15.91
CA GLY A 10 -3.13 -12.43 -15.77
C GLY A 10 -2.76 -13.08 -14.42
N LEU A 11 -2.64 -12.27 -13.36
CA LEU A 11 -2.12 -12.72 -12.07
C LEU A 11 -3.07 -13.69 -11.40
N THR A 12 -2.61 -14.91 -11.13
CA THR A 12 -3.40 -15.94 -10.47
C THR A 12 -2.62 -16.57 -9.33
N LYS A 13 -3.33 -16.82 -8.21
CA LYS A 13 -2.78 -17.53 -7.04
C LYS A 13 -3.82 -18.40 -6.37
N THR A 14 -3.47 -19.68 -6.21
CA THR A 14 -4.30 -20.67 -5.52
C THR A 14 -3.58 -21.18 -4.28
N PHE A 15 -4.27 -21.21 -3.15
CA PHE A 15 -3.80 -21.86 -1.92
C PHE A 15 -4.67 -23.08 -1.65
N LYS A 16 -4.07 -24.27 -1.76
CA LYS A 16 -4.79 -25.56 -1.70
C LYS A 16 -5.93 -25.62 -2.73
N LYS A 17 -7.19 -25.43 -2.29
CA LYS A 17 -8.39 -25.42 -3.15
C LYS A 17 -9.00 -24.03 -3.34
N LEU A 18 -8.46 -23.01 -2.66
CA LEU A 18 -8.97 -21.65 -2.73
C LEU A 18 -8.16 -20.84 -3.74
N LYS A 19 -8.79 -20.37 -4.80
CA LYS A 19 -8.24 -19.42 -5.74
C LYS A 19 -8.34 -18.02 -5.09
N ALA A 20 -7.26 -17.56 -4.49
CA ALA A 20 -7.22 -16.29 -3.75
C ALA A 20 -7.10 -15.07 -4.69
N VAL A 21 -6.47 -15.26 -5.87
CA VAL A 21 -6.39 -14.29 -6.95
C VAL A 21 -6.61 -15.04 -8.26
N ASP A 22 -7.48 -14.51 -9.12
CA ASP A 22 -7.97 -15.15 -10.32
C ASP A 22 -7.95 -14.19 -11.51
N ASP A 23 -6.96 -14.35 -12.39
CA ASP A 23 -6.77 -13.60 -13.63
C ASP A 23 -6.83 -12.08 -13.47
N VAL A 24 -6.09 -11.55 -12.48
CA VAL A 24 -6.07 -10.12 -12.15
C VAL A 24 -5.04 -9.39 -13.02
N SER A 25 -5.51 -8.34 -13.72
CA SER A 25 -4.66 -7.46 -14.53
C SER A 25 -4.94 -6.00 -14.19
N PHE A 26 -3.89 -5.21 -13.97
CA PHE A 26 -3.99 -3.77 -13.71
C PHE A 26 -2.64 -3.08 -13.89
N GLU A 27 -2.68 -1.77 -13.94
CA GLU A 27 -1.51 -0.90 -14.04
C GLU A 27 -1.58 0.20 -13.00
N ILE A 28 -0.42 0.65 -12.52
CA ILE A 28 -0.25 1.87 -11.73
C ILE A 28 0.62 2.83 -12.53
N TYR A 29 0.18 4.06 -12.68
CA TYR A 29 0.91 5.07 -13.42
C TYR A 29 1.76 5.97 -12.52
N PRO A 30 2.79 6.66 -13.07
CA PRO A 30 3.61 7.59 -12.30
C PRO A 30 2.77 8.66 -11.60
N GLY A 31 2.96 8.78 -10.27
CA GLY A 31 2.25 9.75 -9.43
C GLY A 31 0.77 9.44 -9.20
N GLU A 32 0.34 8.20 -9.43
CA GLU A 32 -1.02 7.75 -9.19
C GLU A 32 -1.18 7.12 -7.80
N ILE A 33 -2.31 7.40 -7.14
CA ILE A 33 -2.81 6.58 -6.03
C ILE A 33 -3.89 5.66 -6.58
N LEU A 34 -3.58 4.37 -6.68
CA LEU A 34 -4.52 3.33 -7.05
C LEU A 34 -5.09 2.69 -5.78
N GLY A 35 -6.39 2.85 -5.56
CA GLY A 35 -7.10 2.22 -4.46
C GLY A 35 -7.43 0.76 -4.80
N LEU A 36 -7.09 -0.18 -3.93
CA LEU A 36 -7.50 -1.57 -4.04
C LEU A 36 -8.57 -1.86 -2.99
N LEU A 37 -9.81 -1.83 -3.41
CA LEU A 37 -11.00 -1.99 -2.59
C LEU A 37 -11.54 -3.41 -2.68
N GLY A 38 -12.09 -3.92 -1.59
CA GLY A 38 -12.73 -5.24 -1.55
C GLY A 38 -12.95 -5.76 -0.14
N PRO A 39 -13.87 -6.71 0.08
CA PRO A 39 -14.12 -7.29 1.39
C PRO A 39 -12.90 -8.05 1.93
N ASN A 40 -12.94 -8.40 3.22
CA ASN A 40 -11.94 -9.28 3.80
C ASN A 40 -11.94 -10.63 3.07
N GLY A 41 -10.75 -11.15 2.77
CA GLY A 41 -10.60 -12.37 1.97
C GLY A 41 -10.77 -12.18 0.45
N ALA A 42 -10.95 -10.96 -0.06
CA ALA A 42 -11.07 -10.71 -1.50
C ALA A 42 -9.76 -10.97 -2.28
N GLY A 43 -8.60 -11.06 -1.60
CA GLY A 43 -7.29 -11.29 -2.23
C GLY A 43 -6.33 -10.10 -2.17
N LYS A 44 -6.71 -8.96 -1.57
CA LYS A 44 -5.91 -7.72 -1.51
C LYS A 44 -4.49 -7.95 -0.98
N THR A 45 -4.35 -8.51 0.21
CA THR A 45 -3.05 -8.81 0.82
C THR A 45 -2.24 -9.82 0.01
N THR A 46 -2.91 -10.79 -0.65
CA THR A 46 -2.23 -11.74 -1.56
C THR A 46 -1.63 -11.02 -2.76
N ILE A 47 -2.34 -10.07 -3.37
CA ILE A 47 -1.83 -9.24 -4.46
C ILE A 47 -0.61 -8.44 -3.97
N ILE A 48 -0.70 -7.78 -2.82
CA ILE A 48 0.43 -7.03 -2.25
C ILE A 48 1.64 -7.94 -1.99
N HIS A 49 1.43 -9.13 -1.43
CA HIS A 49 2.51 -10.10 -1.21
C HIS A 49 3.16 -10.56 -2.52
N MET A 50 2.38 -10.71 -3.59
CA MET A 50 2.94 -11.02 -4.91
C MET A 50 3.73 -9.85 -5.50
N LEU A 51 3.24 -8.61 -5.35
CA LEU A 51 3.96 -7.39 -5.75
C LEU A 51 5.28 -7.17 -5.00
N LEU A 52 5.37 -7.64 -3.75
CA LEU A 52 6.59 -7.62 -2.96
C LEU A 52 7.52 -8.83 -3.24
N GLY A 53 7.08 -9.77 -4.09
CA GLY A 53 7.80 -11.01 -4.33
C GLY A 53 7.90 -11.93 -3.10
N LEU A 54 6.99 -11.77 -2.12
CA LEU A 54 6.85 -12.65 -0.95
C LEU A 54 6.06 -13.92 -1.26
N THR A 55 5.22 -13.85 -2.29
CA THR A 55 4.43 -14.97 -2.80
C THR A 55 4.62 -15.05 -4.31
N THR A 56 5.01 -16.22 -4.82
CA THR A 56 5.12 -16.46 -6.26
C THR A 56 3.73 -16.72 -6.83
N PRO A 57 3.31 -16.01 -7.90
CA PRO A 57 2.07 -16.31 -8.61
C PRO A 57 2.15 -17.69 -9.28
N ASP A 58 0.99 -18.32 -9.48
CA ASP A 58 0.88 -19.58 -10.22
C ASP A 58 0.86 -19.35 -11.73
N SER A 59 0.32 -18.17 -12.16
CA SER A 59 0.38 -17.69 -13.54
C SER A 59 0.33 -16.16 -13.60
N GLY A 60 0.61 -15.60 -14.78
CA GLY A 60 0.71 -14.17 -15.01
C GLY A 60 2.11 -13.63 -14.73
N PHE A 61 2.27 -12.31 -14.86
CA PHE A 61 3.55 -11.66 -14.57
C PHE A 61 3.36 -10.30 -13.91
N ILE A 62 4.42 -9.84 -13.27
CA ILE A 62 4.53 -8.52 -12.64
C ILE A 62 5.79 -7.84 -13.16
N LYS A 63 5.63 -6.62 -13.68
CA LYS A 63 6.75 -5.72 -13.95
C LYS A 63 6.63 -4.48 -13.08
N ILE A 64 7.75 -4.03 -12.55
CA ILE A 64 7.88 -2.76 -11.83
C ILE A 64 9.02 -1.99 -12.45
N PHE A 65 8.78 -0.73 -12.84
CA PHE A 65 9.72 0.09 -13.61
C PHE A 65 10.18 -0.59 -14.93
N GLY A 66 9.28 -1.33 -15.60
CA GLY A 66 9.60 -2.11 -16.79
C GLY A 66 10.42 -3.38 -16.55
N MET A 67 10.87 -3.62 -15.31
CA MET A 67 11.68 -4.77 -14.92
C MET A 67 10.79 -5.93 -14.44
N ASP A 68 11.10 -7.16 -14.85
CA ASP A 68 10.45 -8.38 -14.39
C ASP A 68 10.77 -8.63 -12.90
N LEU A 69 9.72 -8.69 -12.07
CA LEU A 69 9.88 -8.84 -10.61
C LEU A 69 10.59 -10.14 -10.21
N GLN A 70 10.39 -11.23 -10.95
CA GLN A 70 11.03 -12.51 -10.61
C GLN A 70 12.53 -12.50 -10.90
N LYS A 71 12.95 -11.74 -11.92
CA LYS A 71 14.35 -11.71 -12.36
C LYS A 71 15.17 -10.62 -11.66
N GLU A 72 14.56 -9.47 -11.40
CA GLU A 72 15.28 -8.28 -10.91
C GLU A 72 14.76 -7.78 -9.54
N ARG A 73 14.24 -8.69 -8.72
CA ARG A 73 13.59 -8.37 -7.45
C ARG A 73 14.44 -7.49 -6.54
N GLU A 74 15.72 -7.80 -6.35
CA GLU A 74 16.58 -7.04 -5.44
C GLU A 74 16.70 -5.58 -5.88
N LYS A 75 16.88 -5.34 -7.17
CA LYS A 75 16.98 -3.99 -7.74
C LYS A 75 15.67 -3.22 -7.61
N ILE A 76 14.56 -3.86 -7.91
CA ILE A 76 13.22 -3.27 -7.79
C ILE A 76 12.94 -2.88 -6.33
N MET A 77 13.21 -3.77 -5.38
CA MET A 77 12.91 -3.53 -3.96
C MET A 77 13.74 -2.41 -3.33
N GLN A 78 14.82 -1.93 -3.94
CA GLN A 78 15.52 -0.73 -3.47
C GLN A 78 14.69 0.55 -3.70
N GLU A 79 13.81 0.58 -4.71
CA GLU A 79 12.99 1.73 -5.11
C GLU A 79 11.51 1.58 -4.68
N VAL A 80 11.18 0.46 -4.03
CA VAL A 80 9.84 0.14 -3.54
C VAL A 80 9.87 0.04 -2.01
N ASN A 81 8.76 0.37 -1.36
CA ASN A 81 8.60 0.06 0.05
C ASN A 81 7.15 -0.33 0.37
N PHE A 82 6.94 -0.75 1.61
CA PHE A 82 5.67 -1.29 2.07
C PHE A 82 5.41 -0.92 3.54
N SER A 83 4.15 -0.61 3.84
CA SER A 83 3.65 -0.50 5.22
C SER A 83 2.32 -1.22 5.38
N SER A 84 2.16 -1.89 6.49
CA SER A 84 0.92 -2.52 6.93
C SER A 84 0.81 -2.44 8.45
N THR A 85 -0.41 -2.33 8.95
CA THR A 85 -0.69 -2.37 10.39
C THR A 85 -0.34 -3.72 11.04
N TYR A 86 -0.16 -4.76 10.24
CA TYR A 86 0.14 -6.13 10.72
C TYR A 86 1.64 -6.45 10.76
N VAL A 87 2.52 -5.51 10.41
CA VAL A 87 3.97 -5.74 10.44
C VAL A 87 4.52 -5.37 11.81
N SER A 88 4.92 -6.38 12.57
CA SER A 88 5.60 -6.18 13.85
C SER A 88 7.04 -5.73 13.66
N MET A 89 7.44 -4.70 14.39
CA MET A 89 8.82 -4.24 14.48
C MET A 89 9.58 -4.98 15.60
N PRO A 90 10.92 -5.06 15.53
CA PRO A 90 11.74 -5.66 16.60
C PRO A 90 11.59 -4.91 17.94
N ASN A 91 10.88 -5.50 18.89
CA ASN A 91 10.51 -4.89 20.17
C ASN A 91 11.69 -4.44 21.06
N SER A 92 12.88 -5.02 20.83
CA SER A 92 14.11 -4.75 21.60
C SER A 92 14.88 -3.54 21.11
N LEU A 93 14.55 -3.00 19.96
CA LEU A 93 15.20 -1.82 19.39
C LEU A 93 14.47 -0.53 19.81
N SER A 94 15.23 0.57 19.86
CA SER A 94 14.64 1.91 19.85
C SER A 94 14.12 2.26 18.45
N VAL A 95 13.26 3.27 18.38
CA VAL A 95 12.73 3.81 17.10
C VAL A 95 13.89 4.16 16.16
N ARG A 96 14.90 4.88 16.65
CA ARG A 96 16.05 5.31 15.85
C ARG A 96 16.91 4.14 15.40
N GLU A 97 17.19 3.17 16.27
CA GLU A 97 17.93 1.95 15.89
C GLU A 97 17.19 1.13 14.82
N CYS A 98 15.88 1.01 14.95
CA CYS A 98 15.05 0.34 13.95
C CYS A 98 15.18 1.03 12.58
N LEU A 99 15.03 2.35 12.53
CA LEU A 99 15.19 3.11 11.29
C LEU A 99 16.63 3.02 10.73
N GLN A 100 17.66 2.94 11.59
CA GLN A 100 19.04 2.69 11.14
C GLN A 100 19.20 1.33 10.46
N VAL A 101 18.58 0.28 10.99
CA VAL A 101 18.59 -1.05 10.34
C VAL A 101 18.00 -0.97 8.94
N PHE A 102 16.80 -0.40 8.80
CA PHE A 102 16.16 -0.27 7.48
C PHE A 102 16.94 0.65 6.53
N ALA A 103 17.48 1.76 7.03
CA ALA A 103 18.33 2.65 6.22
C ALA A 103 19.58 1.95 5.68
N ARG A 104 20.14 0.96 6.41
CA ARG A 104 21.25 0.13 5.94
C ARG A 104 20.79 -0.89 4.90
N LEU A 105 19.67 -1.57 5.13
CA LEU A 105 19.10 -2.56 4.20
C LEU A 105 18.77 -1.95 2.83
N TYR A 106 18.23 -0.73 2.84
CA TYR A 106 17.95 0.02 1.61
C TYR A 106 19.15 0.82 1.08
N LYS A 107 20.36 0.62 1.64
CA LYS A 107 21.60 1.31 1.20
C LYS A 107 21.44 2.84 1.14
N VAL A 108 20.66 3.40 2.07
CA VAL A 108 20.38 4.84 2.12
C VAL A 108 21.65 5.65 2.37
N ASN A 109 21.91 6.63 1.50
CA ASN A 109 22.97 7.60 1.70
C ASN A 109 22.56 8.62 2.79
N ASN A 110 23.55 9.16 3.55
CA ASN A 110 23.30 10.15 4.61
C ASN A 110 22.22 9.71 5.60
N ARG A 111 22.33 8.46 6.09
CA ARG A 111 21.31 7.78 6.93
C ARG A 111 20.78 8.64 8.06
N GLU A 112 21.64 9.34 8.83
CA GLU A 112 21.20 10.18 9.95
C GLU A 112 20.27 11.32 9.47
N LYS A 113 20.58 11.93 8.33
CA LYS A 113 19.72 12.97 7.74
C LYS A 113 18.35 12.41 7.35
N GLU A 114 18.33 11.22 6.72
CA GLU A 114 17.06 10.60 6.30
C GLU A 114 16.24 10.11 7.51
N ILE A 115 16.88 9.57 8.53
CA ILE A 115 16.23 9.21 9.80
C ILE A 115 15.61 10.44 10.45
N SER A 116 16.37 11.54 10.57
CA SER A 116 15.83 12.79 11.14
C SER A 116 14.66 13.33 10.31
N ARG A 117 14.76 13.27 8.98
CA ARG A 117 13.68 13.67 8.07
C ARG A 117 12.39 12.88 8.33
N VAL A 118 12.46 11.53 8.32
CA VAL A 118 11.23 10.73 8.53
C VAL A 118 10.68 10.84 9.95
N LEU A 119 11.53 10.99 10.96
CA LEU A 119 11.08 11.26 12.32
C LEU A 119 10.26 12.55 12.39
N GLN A 120 10.73 13.62 11.74
CA GLN A 120 10.05 14.90 11.68
C GLN A 120 8.76 14.84 10.86
N GLU A 121 8.82 14.28 9.65
CA GLU A 121 7.65 14.17 8.77
C GLU A 121 6.48 13.41 9.40
N PHE A 122 6.78 12.40 10.22
CA PHE A 122 5.77 11.57 10.90
C PHE A 122 5.53 11.98 12.36
N GLU A 123 6.06 13.11 12.80
CA GLU A 123 5.87 13.68 14.15
C GLU A 123 6.20 12.67 15.27
N ILE A 124 7.35 12.00 15.17
CA ILE A 124 7.83 10.98 16.12
C ILE A 124 9.28 11.26 16.61
N GLU A 125 9.74 12.51 16.55
CA GLU A 125 11.08 12.89 17.00
C GLU A 125 11.26 12.64 18.49
N ASP A 126 10.24 12.98 19.29
CA ASP A 126 10.21 12.87 20.75
C ASP A 126 10.32 11.42 21.26
N ILE A 127 9.95 10.45 20.41
CA ILE A 127 10.03 9.03 20.75
C ILE A 127 11.22 8.31 20.12
N GLY A 128 12.11 9.02 19.44
CA GLY A 128 13.26 8.44 18.71
C GLY A 128 14.13 7.49 19.55
N ASN A 129 14.27 7.76 20.84
CA ASN A 129 15.05 6.95 21.78
C ASN A 129 14.21 5.94 22.59
N LYS A 130 12.88 5.93 22.43
CA LYS A 130 12.01 4.94 23.12
C LYS A 130 12.14 3.58 22.47
N LEU A 131 12.05 2.53 23.30
CA LEU A 131 11.96 1.15 22.82
C LEU A 131 10.60 0.92 22.13
N ILE A 132 10.61 0.20 21.02
CA ILE A 132 9.39 -0.07 20.22
C ILE A 132 8.30 -0.73 21.08
N ARG A 133 8.65 -1.65 21.99
CA ARG A 133 7.71 -2.29 22.92
C ARG A 133 6.94 -1.32 23.84
N SER A 134 7.39 -0.08 23.96
CA SER A 134 6.74 0.92 24.81
C SER A 134 5.88 1.93 24.03
N LEU A 135 5.76 1.75 22.73
CA LEU A 135 4.96 2.61 21.86
C LEU A 135 3.47 2.28 21.99
N SER A 136 2.64 3.31 21.84
CA SER A 136 1.22 3.12 21.58
C SER A 136 1.01 2.62 20.15
N SER A 137 -0.17 2.03 19.86
CA SER A 137 -0.50 1.55 18.50
C SER A 137 -0.40 2.66 17.44
N GLY A 138 -0.83 3.88 17.75
CA GLY A 138 -0.69 5.03 16.85
C GLY A 138 0.77 5.44 16.64
N GLN A 139 1.63 5.38 17.69
CA GLN A 139 3.06 5.64 17.55
C GLN A 139 3.75 4.56 16.71
N GLU A 140 3.39 3.29 16.89
CA GLU A 140 3.91 2.18 16.10
C GLU A 140 3.49 2.30 14.63
N THR A 141 2.24 2.68 14.35
CA THR A 141 1.76 2.92 12.98
C THR A 141 2.54 4.07 12.32
N ARG A 142 2.78 5.19 13.03
CA ARG A 142 3.60 6.29 12.51
C ARG A 142 5.05 5.86 12.26
N LEU A 143 5.64 5.03 13.12
CA LEU A 143 6.96 4.45 12.89
C LEU A 143 6.97 3.53 11.65
N ASN A 144 5.94 2.71 11.46
CA ASN A 144 5.80 1.85 10.28
C ASN A 144 5.75 2.67 8.99
N LEU A 145 5.04 3.79 9.00
CA LEU A 145 5.02 4.73 7.88
C LEU A 145 6.38 5.40 7.70
N ALA A 146 6.99 5.94 8.76
CA ALA A 146 8.33 6.54 8.69
C ALA A 146 9.37 5.58 8.09
N LYS A 147 9.34 4.29 8.51
CA LYS A 147 10.15 3.23 7.91
C LYS A 147 9.89 3.07 6.42
N ALA A 148 8.62 3.12 6.01
CA ALA A 148 8.25 2.94 4.60
C ALA A 148 8.72 4.10 3.70
N PHE A 149 9.06 5.24 4.27
CA PHE A 149 9.59 6.40 3.55
C PHE A 149 11.12 6.57 3.68
N ILE A 150 11.82 5.67 4.37
CA ILE A 150 13.25 5.83 4.68
C ILE A 150 14.16 5.84 3.44
N ASN A 151 13.78 5.11 2.39
CA ASN A 151 14.52 5.01 1.14
C ASN A 151 13.98 5.92 0.03
N ARG A 152 13.04 6.84 0.33
CA ARG A 152 12.34 7.67 -0.66
C ARG A 152 11.82 6.84 -1.85
N PRO A 153 10.91 5.91 -1.61
CA PRO A 153 10.46 4.99 -2.65
C PRO A 153 9.78 5.73 -3.81
N LYS A 154 9.88 5.17 -5.02
CA LYS A 154 9.11 5.63 -6.19
C LYS A 154 7.73 4.98 -6.24
N VAL A 155 7.61 3.78 -5.65
CA VAL A 155 6.35 3.05 -5.49
C VAL A 155 6.20 2.62 -4.04
N LEU A 156 5.02 2.85 -3.48
CA LEU A 156 4.69 2.51 -2.10
C LEU A 156 3.42 1.66 -2.06
N PHE A 157 3.50 0.52 -1.39
CA PHE A 157 2.34 -0.32 -1.11
C PHE A 157 1.89 -0.10 0.34
N LEU A 158 0.64 0.29 0.53
CA LEU A 158 0.05 0.59 1.83
C LEU A 158 -1.16 -0.31 2.08
N ASP A 159 -1.04 -1.20 3.07
CA ASP A 159 -2.12 -2.10 3.47
C ASP A 159 -2.75 -1.61 4.77
N GLU A 160 -3.90 -0.93 4.63
CA GLU A 160 -4.67 -0.34 5.72
C GLU A 160 -3.85 0.59 6.66
N PRO A 161 -3.10 1.56 6.13
CA PRO A 161 -2.07 2.28 6.90
C PRO A 161 -2.65 3.22 7.98
N THR A 162 -3.95 3.51 7.95
CA THR A 162 -4.64 4.43 8.87
C THR A 162 -5.59 3.73 9.84
N ALA A 163 -5.79 2.40 9.72
CA ALA A 163 -6.81 1.66 10.45
C ALA A 163 -6.68 1.72 11.99
N SER A 164 -5.47 1.96 12.51
CA SER A 164 -5.19 2.05 13.94
C SER A 164 -4.87 3.47 14.41
N LEU A 165 -5.13 4.48 13.59
CA LEU A 165 -4.88 5.88 13.90
C LEU A 165 -6.14 6.58 14.39
N ASP A 166 -5.96 7.50 15.33
CA ASP A 166 -7.01 8.45 15.68
C ASP A 166 -7.37 9.32 14.46
N PRO A 167 -8.61 9.83 14.34
CA PRO A 167 -9.07 10.56 13.17
C PRO A 167 -8.19 11.75 12.77
N ASP A 168 -7.67 12.52 13.74
CA ASP A 168 -6.75 13.64 13.50
C ASP A 168 -5.43 13.18 12.88
N ILE A 169 -4.85 12.10 13.41
CA ILE A 169 -3.58 11.54 12.89
C ILE A 169 -3.80 10.88 11.52
N ALA A 170 -4.92 10.22 11.32
CA ALA A 170 -5.28 9.65 10.02
C ALA A 170 -5.41 10.76 8.95
N ASP A 171 -6.05 11.89 9.29
CA ASP A 171 -6.17 13.04 8.39
C ASP A 171 -4.82 13.67 8.04
N LYS A 172 -3.97 13.90 9.04
CA LYS A 172 -2.59 14.36 8.82
C LYS A 172 -1.80 13.40 7.93
N THR A 173 -1.96 12.09 8.15
CA THR A 173 -1.29 11.07 7.32
C THR A 173 -1.76 11.14 5.86
N ARG A 174 -3.07 11.26 5.61
CA ARG A 174 -3.61 11.43 4.26
C ARG A 174 -3.06 12.68 3.58
N THR A 175 -3.09 13.80 4.28
CA THR A 175 -2.54 15.08 3.80
C THR A 175 -1.05 14.96 3.45
N LEU A 176 -0.28 14.27 4.30
CA LEU A 176 1.14 13.99 4.04
C LEU A 176 1.34 13.14 2.78
N LEU A 177 0.57 12.06 2.61
CA LEU A 177 0.65 11.21 1.42
C LEU A 177 0.35 11.97 0.14
N LEU A 178 -0.72 12.79 0.13
CA LEU A 178 -1.08 13.65 -1.01
C LEU A 178 0.01 14.67 -1.32
N ARG A 179 0.60 15.28 -0.30
CA ARG A 179 1.73 16.20 -0.46
C ARG A 179 2.92 15.51 -1.09
N ILE A 180 3.37 14.36 -0.54
CA ILE A 180 4.52 13.62 -1.06
C ILE A 180 4.26 13.13 -2.49
N LYS A 181 3.06 12.62 -2.78
CA LYS A 181 2.64 12.29 -4.14
C LYS A 181 2.86 13.44 -5.10
N LYS A 182 2.38 14.63 -4.74
CA LYS A 182 2.47 15.84 -5.58
C LYS A 182 3.91 16.34 -5.75
N GLU A 183 4.69 16.36 -4.67
CA GLU A 183 6.05 16.93 -4.67
C GLU A 183 7.10 15.98 -5.27
N GLN A 184 6.94 14.66 -5.07
CA GLN A 184 7.95 13.67 -5.43
C GLN A 184 7.52 12.71 -6.54
N GLY A 185 6.27 12.82 -7.02
CA GLY A 185 5.74 11.91 -8.04
C GLY A 185 5.57 10.47 -7.54
N LEU A 186 5.37 10.29 -6.22
CA LEU A 186 5.19 8.98 -5.60
C LEU A 186 3.95 8.28 -6.14
N SER A 187 4.10 7.03 -6.56
CA SER A 187 2.98 6.16 -6.95
C SER A 187 2.61 5.24 -5.80
N ILE A 188 1.32 5.07 -5.52
CA ILE A 188 0.85 4.33 -4.34
C ILE A 188 -0.21 3.32 -4.75
N LEU A 189 -0.06 2.06 -4.27
CA LEU A 189 -1.18 1.14 -4.14
C LEU A 189 -1.68 1.23 -2.70
N TYR A 190 -2.94 1.60 -2.53
CA TYR A 190 -3.53 1.88 -1.23
C TYR A 190 -4.72 0.96 -0.97
N THR A 191 -4.71 0.24 0.16
CA THR A 191 -5.91 -0.50 0.60
C THR A 191 -6.50 0.17 1.82
N SER A 192 -7.81 0.23 1.89
CA SER A 192 -8.57 0.65 3.07
C SER A 192 -9.95 -0.01 3.05
N HIS A 193 -10.52 -0.18 4.22
CA HIS A 193 -11.94 -0.52 4.39
C HIS A 193 -12.81 0.72 4.65
N ASN A 194 -12.19 1.89 4.80
CA ASN A 194 -12.87 3.17 4.91
C ASN A 194 -13.16 3.74 3.51
N MET A 195 -14.42 3.65 3.07
CA MET A 195 -14.86 4.04 1.73
C MET A 195 -14.63 5.53 1.45
N LYS A 196 -14.90 6.37 2.45
CA LYS A 196 -14.69 7.81 2.34
C LYS A 196 -13.23 8.15 2.11
N GLU A 197 -12.33 7.48 2.83
CA GLU A 197 -10.89 7.64 2.63
C GLU A 197 -10.45 7.21 1.21
N MET A 198 -11.04 6.13 0.70
CA MET A 198 -10.77 5.67 -0.67
C MET A 198 -11.24 6.68 -1.71
N GLU A 199 -12.41 7.29 -1.54
CA GLU A 199 -12.91 8.36 -2.42
C GLU A 199 -12.01 9.60 -2.40
N GLU A 200 -11.53 10.00 -1.22
CA GLU A 200 -10.71 11.22 -1.05
C GLU A 200 -9.28 11.07 -1.59
N LEU A 201 -8.68 9.87 -1.48
CA LEU A 201 -7.28 9.65 -1.80
C LEU A 201 -7.02 9.10 -3.18
N SER A 202 -7.91 8.25 -3.70
CA SER A 202 -7.61 7.45 -4.89
C SER A 202 -7.89 8.22 -6.17
N ASP A 203 -6.94 8.23 -7.09
CA ASP A 203 -7.16 8.70 -8.47
C ASP A 203 -8.02 7.70 -9.26
N ARG A 204 -7.79 6.41 -9.01
CA ARG A 204 -8.57 5.27 -9.53
C ARG A 204 -8.73 4.22 -8.46
N ILE A 205 -9.79 3.42 -8.59
CA ILE A 205 -10.11 2.30 -7.69
C ILE A 205 -10.21 1.02 -8.51
N LEU A 206 -9.65 -0.07 -7.98
CA LEU A 206 -9.92 -1.44 -8.38
C LEU A 206 -10.83 -2.08 -7.35
N PHE A 207 -11.98 -2.54 -7.76
CA PHE A 207 -12.88 -3.28 -6.88
C PHE A 207 -12.65 -4.78 -7.03
N LEU A 208 -12.08 -5.40 -6.00
CA LEU A 208 -11.75 -6.82 -5.94
C LEU A 208 -12.81 -7.59 -5.18
N HIS A 209 -13.30 -8.69 -5.73
CA HIS A 209 -14.22 -9.62 -5.07
C HIS A 209 -13.89 -11.06 -5.42
N LYS A 210 -13.75 -11.93 -4.40
CA LYS A 210 -13.44 -13.37 -4.58
C LYS A 210 -12.25 -13.62 -5.55
N GLY A 211 -11.22 -12.81 -5.43
CA GLY A 211 -9.99 -12.94 -6.21
C GLY A 211 -9.99 -12.26 -7.59
N SER A 212 -11.11 -11.71 -8.07
CA SER A 212 -11.21 -11.09 -9.40
C SER A 212 -11.56 -9.60 -9.31
N ILE A 213 -11.10 -8.80 -10.29
CA ILE A 213 -11.50 -7.40 -10.43
C ILE A 213 -12.91 -7.36 -11.02
N ILE A 214 -13.83 -6.67 -10.34
CA ILE A 214 -15.21 -6.48 -10.79
C ILE A 214 -15.35 -5.26 -11.66
N THR A 215 -14.77 -4.15 -11.22
CA THR A 215 -14.78 -2.87 -11.92
C THR A 215 -13.51 -2.10 -11.56
N ALA A 216 -13.13 -1.18 -12.44
CA ALA A 216 -11.97 -0.31 -12.27
C ALA A 216 -12.26 1.05 -12.93
N GLY A 217 -11.96 2.14 -12.23
CA GLY A 217 -12.17 3.49 -12.75
C GLY A 217 -11.93 4.53 -11.68
N LYS A 218 -12.25 5.78 -11.98
CA LYS A 218 -12.31 6.83 -10.96
C LYS A 218 -13.41 6.51 -9.96
N PRO A 219 -13.31 7.01 -8.71
CA PRO A 219 -14.36 6.76 -7.71
C PRO A 219 -15.77 7.03 -8.23
N GLU A 220 -15.99 8.15 -8.91
CA GLU A 220 -17.29 8.55 -9.45
C GLU A 220 -17.77 7.58 -10.54
N GLU A 221 -16.89 7.09 -11.40
CA GLU A 221 -17.19 6.12 -12.47
C GLU A 221 -17.63 4.77 -11.86
N VAL A 222 -16.90 4.30 -10.83
CA VAL A 222 -17.22 3.07 -10.10
C VAL A 222 -18.57 3.17 -9.40
N ILE A 223 -18.87 4.31 -8.75
CA ILE A 223 -20.16 4.58 -8.09
C ILE A 223 -21.31 4.50 -9.12
N GLN A 224 -21.14 5.15 -10.27
CA GLN A 224 -22.15 5.15 -11.34
C GLN A 224 -22.37 3.77 -11.94
N GLU A 225 -21.30 3.03 -12.24
CA GLU A 225 -21.39 1.68 -12.81
C GLU A 225 -22.13 0.71 -11.88
N LEU A 226 -21.83 0.78 -10.59
CA LEU A 226 -22.46 -0.04 -9.55
C LEU A 226 -23.78 0.56 -9.03
N LYS A 227 -24.25 1.67 -9.62
CA LYS A 227 -25.53 2.33 -9.30
C LYS A 227 -25.67 2.68 -7.80
N GLY A 228 -24.57 3.02 -7.11
CA GLY A 228 -24.55 3.51 -5.75
C GLY A 228 -24.79 5.03 -5.68
N ARG A 229 -25.14 5.53 -4.50
CA ARG A 229 -25.14 6.99 -4.19
C ARG A 229 -23.75 7.45 -3.77
N ASP A 230 -22.98 6.53 -3.19
CA ASP A 230 -21.62 6.66 -2.72
C ASP A 230 -20.88 5.34 -2.90
N LEU A 231 -19.60 5.32 -2.59
CA LEU A 231 -18.76 4.13 -2.74
C LEU A 231 -19.19 3.01 -1.79
N GLU A 232 -19.72 3.33 -0.61
CA GLU A 232 -20.18 2.35 0.37
C GLU A 232 -21.42 1.60 -0.14
N GLU A 233 -22.42 2.32 -0.66
CA GLU A 233 -23.60 1.68 -1.26
C GLU A 233 -23.24 0.87 -2.50
N ALA A 234 -22.38 1.40 -3.36
CA ALA A 234 -21.85 0.70 -4.54
C ALA A 234 -21.20 -0.63 -4.14
N PHE A 235 -20.35 -0.60 -3.10
CA PHE A 235 -19.68 -1.77 -2.55
C PHE A 235 -20.68 -2.81 -2.01
N ILE A 236 -21.67 -2.38 -1.20
CA ILE A 236 -22.69 -3.26 -0.62
C ILE A 236 -23.52 -3.93 -1.72
N ARG A 237 -23.91 -3.20 -2.75
CA ARG A 237 -24.68 -3.74 -3.90
C ARG A 237 -23.87 -4.80 -4.63
N ALA A 238 -22.66 -4.48 -5.05
CA ALA A 238 -21.79 -5.41 -5.76
C ALA A 238 -21.50 -6.68 -4.95
N ALA A 239 -21.33 -6.56 -3.63
CA ALA A 239 -21.12 -7.70 -2.75
C ALA A 239 -22.38 -8.58 -2.59
N ARG A 240 -23.60 -8.01 -2.72
CA ARG A 240 -24.87 -8.72 -2.62
C ARG A 240 -25.27 -9.38 -3.94
N GLU A 241 -25.16 -8.68 -5.07
CA GLU A 241 -25.54 -9.17 -6.40
C GLU A 241 -24.71 -10.37 -6.85
N ARG A 242 -23.46 -10.49 -6.36
CA ARG A 242 -22.57 -11.62 -6.68
C ARG A 242 -22.52 -12.72 -5.59
N ARG A 243 -23.45 -12.71 -4.64
CA ARG A 243 -23.66 -13.81 -3.68
C ARG A 243 -24.51 -14.96 -4.23
N VAL A 244 -25.01 -14.84 -5.45
CA VAL A 244 -25.79 -15.89 -6.13
C VAL A 244 -24.86 -16.76 -6.99
#